data_ce701b92f56e653da041ee2c0dbfccc1
#
_entry.id   ce701b92f56e653da041ee2c0dbfccc1
#
_cell.length_a   1.000
_cell.length_b   1.000
_cell.length_c   1.000
_cell.angle_alpha   90.00
_cell.angle_beta   90.00
_cell.angle_gamma   90.00
#
_symmetry.space_group_name_H-M   'P 1'
#
loop_
_entity.id
_entity.type
_entity.pdbx_description
1 polymer ?
#
loop_
_entity_poly.entity_id
_entity_poly.type
_entity_poly.pdbx_seq_one_letter_code
_entity_poly.pdbx_strand_id
1 'polypeptide(L)'
;MASLSLEFDRADLPTAPDARPAAPTRAGDALFSLDGQLALQLPSELPRLCMEPEWKDQQRLWGHSFHPMCSYLASFPASLVHAFIARYTRPGDVVLDPFSGRGTTPLQACAEGRIGAGNDLNPFAQILTAAKVDAPTKAGVKTRLTSLRLGWAASAGEWNALADAIVAKPGSPDIMIPGPSSRPIAGPLSSSSGAHGRSYARSGSTAIRPDSSVPAEVALAFHPVTLAQILYLRAGLDPDDRTDRFILATLTGILHGKSASYLSAVMPNTFSMAPRYVRDFVARTGFHSPERDTFALLDDKLRRLYRQQLPAARGIALLGDARDAGVRFREALRARGLPERARLVVTSPPYLRVVKYGYYNWLRLWLLGYEASAIDDLLDDAHHRDAYLVFMREVLRGLRTALADDAVVALVIGDVEMDRGRPANGGIGLAESVWELAAAPEGYRLAGIALDDVAAGRKMTKLWGDEAGQATKLDRILVLAPGEAGRRRALNGATLPIDWDWPPRSPRIL
;
A
#
# COMPACT_ATOMS: atom_id res chain seq x y z
N MET A 1 -16.29 34.45 5.33
CA MET A 1 -15.41 33.27 5.20
C MET A 1 -14.44 33.30 6.35
N ALA A 2 -14.78 32.65 7.45
CA ALA A 2 -13.95 32.65 8.67
C ALA A 2 -13.01 31.45 8.62
N SER A 3 -11.73 31.72 8.68
CA SER A 3 -10.67 30.72 8.86
C SER A 3 -10.73 30.25 10.30
N LEU A 4 -11.23 29.05 10.54
CA LEU A 4 -11.17 28.38 11.84
C LEU A 4 -9.80 27.70 11.98
N SER A 5 -8.88 28.36 12.65
CA SER A 5 -7.67 27.75 13.20
C SER A 5 -8.04 26.90 14.40
N LEU A 6 -7.77 25.60 14.31
CA LEU A 6 -7.98 24.63 15.40
C LEU A 6 -6.68 24.52 16.21
N GLU A 7 -6.65 25.11 17.39
CA GLU A 7 -5.63 24.83 18.41
C GLU A 7 -5.93 23.47 19.07
N PHE A 8 -4.95 22.59 19.04
CA PHE A 8 -4.98 21.32 19.76
C PHE A 8 -4.24 21.47 21.09
N ASP A 9 -4.93 21.16 22.18
CA ASP A 9 -4.37 21.15 23.52
C ASP A 9 -3.38 19.98 23.69
N ARG A 10 -2.20 20.27 24.26
CA ARG A 10 -1.08 19.34 24.44
C ARG A 10 -1.34 18.21 25.45
N ALA A 11 -2.46 18.24 26.15
CA ALA A 11 -2.73 17.35 27.29
C ALA A 11 -3.20 15.93 26.91
N ASP A 12 -3.53 15.64 25.63
CA ASP A 12 -4.23 14.42 25.23
C ASP A 12 -3.40 13.43 24.40
N LEU A 13 -2.07 13.50 24.46
CA LEU A 13 -1.22 12.43 23.92
C LEU A 13 -1.18 11.28 24.95
N PRO A 14 -1.50 10.05 24.60
CA PRO A 14 -1.28 8.92 25.47
C PRO A 14 0.22 8.81 25.77
N THR A 15 0.59 8.97 27.02
CA THR A 15 1.91 8.62 27.56
C THR A 15 2.19 7.16 27.21
N ALA A 16 3.37 6.88 26.68
CA ALA A 16 3.84 5.53 26.43
C ALA A 16 3.68 4.69 27.72
N PRO A 17 3.20 3.44 27.63
CA PRO A 17 3.14 2.57 28.78
C PRO A 17 4.54 2.35 29.35
N ASP A 18 4.61 2.40 30.68
CA ASP A 18 5.83 2.23 31.49
C ASP A 18 6.70 1.07 31.03
N ALA A 19 7.99 1.26 31.19
CA ALA A 19 9.04 0.32 30.82
C ALA A 19 8.75 -1.09 31.32
N ARG A 20 8.53 -2.03 30.41
CA ARG A 20 8.54 -3.46 30.72
C ARG A 20 9.95 -3.87 31.14
N PRO A 21 10.09 -4.80 32.10
CA PRO A 21 11.41 -5.30 32.53
C PRO A 21 12.14 -5.89 31.32
N ALA A 22 13.48 -5.66 31.30
CA ALA A 22 14.37 -6.08 30.23
C ALA A 22 14.21 -7.59 29.97
N ALA A 23 13.85 -7.92 28.73
CA ALA A 23 13.81 -9.31 28.26
C ALA A 23 15.24 -9.84 28.13
N PRO A 24 15.47 -11.14 28.33
CA PRO A 24 16.80 -11.73 28.24
C PRO A 24 17.40 -11.57 26.84
N THR A 25 18.66 -11.25 26.78
CA THR A 25 19.53 -11.12 25.60
C THR A 25 19.31 -12.27 24.60
N ARG A 26 19.02 -11.93 23.36
CA ARG A 26 18.69 -12.89 22.30
C ARG A 26 19.79 -12.97 21.25
N ALA A 27 19.90 -14.12 20.58
CA ALA A 27 20.90 -14.40 19.54
C ALA A 27 20.98 -13.38 18.37
N GLY A 28 20.06 -12.40 18.28
CA GLY A 28 20.13 -11.26 17.36
C GLY A 28 21.16 -10.20 17.81
N ASP A 29 21.44 -10.09 19.11
CA ASP A 29 22.39 -9.11 19.64
C ASP A 29 23.83 -9.49 19.26
N ALA A 30 24.09 -10.78 18.98
CA ALA A 30 25.41 -11.23 18.56
C ALA A 30 25.82 -10.82 17.12
N LEU A 31 24.89 -10.39 16.30
CA LEU A 31 25.18 -9.89 14.95
C LEU A 31 25.59 -8.41 14.95
N PHE A 32 25.30 -7.68 16.02
CA PHE A 32 25.61 -6.26 16.17
C PHE A 32 26.52 -5.94 17.35
N SER A 33 26.88 -6.94 18.19
CA SER A 33 27.86 -6.83 19.27
C SER A 33 29.30 -7.18 18.82
N LEU A 34 29.61 -6.90 17.56
CA LEU A 34 31.02 -6.79 17.16
C LEU A 34 31.50 -5.45 17.69
N ASP A 35 32.16 -5.57 18.85
CA ASP A 35 32.84 -4.48 19.57
C ASP A 35 33.48 -3.47 18.62
N GLY A 36 33.40 -2.21 19.03
CA GLY A 36 33.84 -0.99 18.42
C GLY A 36 35.26 -0.91 17.83
N GLN A 37 35.75 -1.92 17.12
CA GLN A 37 37.02 -1.89 16.41
C GLN A 37 36.90 -2.12 14.91
N LEU A 38 35.72 -2.39 14.37
CA LEU A 38 35.43 -2.20 12.93
C LEU A 38 34.57 -0.95 12.71
N ALA A 39 35.10 0.19 13.11
CA ALA A 39 34.76 1.44 12.46
C ALA A 39 35.30 1.35 11.02
N LEU A 40 34.62 0.57 10.17
CA LEU A 40 34.71 0.71 8.74
C LEU A 40 34.49 2.20 8.47
N GLN A 41 35.49 2.88 7.89
CA GLN A 41 35.31 4.21 7.34
C GLN A 41 34.31 4.07 6.20
N LEU A 42 33.03 4.15 6.55
CA LEU A 42 31.94 4.10 5.62
C LEU A 42 32.05 5.36 4.72
N PRO A 43 31.97 5.23 3.40
CA PRO A 43 31.95 6.41 2.56
C PRO A 43 30.78 7.28 2.99
N SER A 44 31.04 8.52 3.35
CA SER A 44 30.04 9.48 3.83
C SER A 44 28.94 9.77 2.82
N GLU A 45 29.16 9.43 1.53
CA GLU A 45 28.18 9.56 0.45
C GLU A 45 28.32 8.39 -0.53
N LEU A 46 27.20 7.74 -0.81
CA LEU A 46 27.13 6.75 -1.88
C LEU A 46 27.22 7.41 -3.26
N PRO A 47 27.79 6.74 -4.29
CA PRO A 47 27.92 7.30 -5.62
C PRO A 47 26.55 7.67 -6.20
N ARG A 48 26.45 8.86 -6.77
CA ARG A 48 25.25 9.29 -7.48
C ARG A 48 25.12 8.53 -8.79
N LEU A 49 23.91 8.04 -9.04
CA LEU A 49 23.53 7.54 -10.36
C LEU A 49 23.11 8.74 -11.22
N CYS A 50 23.76 8.91 -12.36
CA CYS A 50 23.43 9.98 -13.32
C CYS A 50 22.11 9.65 -14.05
N MET A 51 21.01 9.83 -13.34
CA MET A 51 19.65 9.62 -13.85
C MET A 51 18.87 10.93 -13.69
N GLU A 52 18.47 11.51 -14.81
CA GLU A 52 17.64 12.72 -14.79
C GLU A 52 16.24 12.39 -14.24
N PRO A 53 15.74 13.15 -13.26
CA PRO A 53 14.48 12.88 -12.60
C PRO A 53 13.26 13.42 -13.38
N GLU A 54 13.20 13.18 -14.68
CA GLU A 54 12.15 13.67 -15.59
C GLU A 54 10.73 13.26 -15.17
N TRP A 55 10.59 12.19 -14.34
CA TRP A 55 9.29 11.80 -13.78
C TRP A 55 8.65 12.88 -12.92
N LYS A 56 9.41 13.85 -12.41
CA LYS A 56 8.91 14.96 -11.59
C LYS A 56 8.11 15.97 -12.39
N ASP A 57 8.40 16.10 -13.68
CA ASP A 57 7.76 17.07 -14.58
C ASP A 57 6.39 16.59 -15.05
N GLN A 58 6.09 15.31 -14.79
CA GLN A 58 4.82 14.73 -15.21
C GLN A 58 3.65 15.21 -14.33
N GLN A 59 2.47 15.27 -14.93
CA GLN A 59 1.23 15.63 -14.22
C GLN A 59 0.97 14.65 -13.06
N ARG A 60 0.38 15.15 -11.96
CA ARG A 60 0.09 14.37 -10.75
C ARG A 60 -0.68 13.05 -11.00
N LEU A 61 -1.55 13.02 -11.99
CA LEU A 61 -2.35 11.85 -12.36
C LEU A 61 -1.85 11.21 -13.67
N TRP A 62 -0.57 11.39 -13.99
CA TRP A 62 0.04 10.71 -15.12
C TRP A 62 -0.02 9.18 -14.93
N GLY A 63 -0.23 8.44 -16.01
CA GLY A 63 -0.31 6.99 -16.02
C GLY A 63 -1.71 6.45 -16.31
N HIS A 64 -1.89 5.15 -16.08
CA HIS A 64 -3.14 4.45 -16.39
C HIS A 64 -4.29 4.93 -15.49
N SER A 65 -5.53 5.00 -16.04
CA SER A 65 -6.72 5.49 -15.33
C SER A 65 -7.09 4.67 -14.08
N PHE A 66 -6.52 3.50 -13.88
CA PHE A 66 -6.71 2.70 -12.66
C PHE A 66 -5.81 3.12 -11.48
N HIS A 67 -4.76 3.94 -11.70
CA HIS A 67 -3.93 4.42 -10.59
C HIS A 67 -4.74 5.16 -9.51
N PRO A 68 -5.66 6.08 -9.85
CA PRO A 68 -6.46 6.78 -8.86
C PRO A 68 -7.70 5.99 -8.37
N MET A 69 -7.72 4.66 -8.49
CA MET A 69 -8.84 3.84 -7.99
C MET A 69 -9.11 4.09 -6.51
N CYS A 70 -8.08 4.06 -5.70
CA CYS A 70 -8.13 4.39 -4.28
C CYS A 70 -6.88 5.17 -3.85
N SER A 71 -7.05 6.08 -2.90
CA SER A 71 -5.94 6.76 -2.22
C SER A 71 -5.24 5.80 -1.28
N TYR A 72 -3.91 5.86 -1.23
CA TYR A 72 -3.08 5.06 -0.35
C TYR A 72 -1.90 5.88 0.14
N LEU A 73 -1.54 5.75 1.41
CA LEU A 73 -0.41 6.48 2.00
C LEU A 73 0.93 5.95 1.47
N ALA A 74 1.93 6.82 1.47
CA ALA A 74 3.31 6.48 1.16
C ALA A 74 3.45 5.77 -0.21
N SER A 75 2.94 6.39 -1.28
CA SER A 75 3.05 5.84 -2.64
C SER A 75 3.77 6.82 -3.57
N PHE A 76 4.71 6.31 -4.34
CA PHE A 76 5.39 7.05 -5.40
C PHE A 76 4.51 7.19 -6.66
N PRO A 77 4.81 8.16 -7.56
CA PRO A 77 4.05 8.36 -8.79
C PRO A 77 4.30 7.25 -9.82
N ALA A 78 3.32 7.02 -10.70
CA ALA A 78 3.45 6.07 -11.79
C ALA A 78 4.54 6.46 -12.80
N SER A 79 4.80 7.75 -12.96
CA SER A 79 5.86 8.29 -13.81
C SER A 79 7.26 7.82 -13.36
N LEU A 80 7.52 7.73 -12.05
CA LEU A 80 8.77 7.17 -11.54
C LEU A 80 8.93 5.71 -11.99
N VAL A 81 7.87 4.90 -11.82
CA VAL A 81 7.89 3.50 -12.25
C VAL A 81 8.12 3.36 -13.74
N HIS A 82 7.44 4.19 -14.54
CA HIS A 82 7.63 4.24 -15.99
C HIS A 82 9.08 4.51 -16.37
N ALA A 83 9.73 5.45 -15.69
CA ALA A 83 11.13 5.78 -15.94
C ALA A 83 12.07 4.58 -15.79
N PHE A 84 11.81 3.71 -14.82
CA PHE A 84 12.56 2.47 -14.62
C PHE A 84 12.14 1.37 -15.62
N ILE A 85 10.85 1.21 -15.87
CA ILE A 85 10.33 0.23 -16.85
C ILE A 85 10.89 0.50 -18.25
N ALA A 86 10.83 1.74 -18.71
CA ALA A 86 11.30 2.13 -20.04
C ALA A 86 12.81 1.87 -20.23
N ARG A 87 13.61 2.15 -19.20
CA ARG A 87 15.06 1.97 -19.24
C ARG A 87 15.52 0.52 -19.10
N TYR A 88 14.80 -0.26 -18.30
CA TYR A 88 15.33 -1.56 -17.84
C TYR A 88 14.48 -2.77 -18.21
N THR A 89 13.44 -2.62 -19.02
CA THR A 89 12.59 -3.76 -19.40
C THR A 89 12.09 -3.66 -20.84
N ARG A 90 11.66 -4.81 -21.33
CA ARG A 90 10.95 -4.97 -22.62
C ARG A 90 9.57 -5.57 -22.39
N PRO A 91 8.61 -5.43 -23.31
CA PRO A 91 7.35 -6.15 -23.24
C PRO A 91 7.58 -7.66 -22.99
N GLY A 92 6.79 -8.25 -22.09
CA GLY A 92 6.93 -9.64 -21.64
C GLY A 92 7.89 -9.86 -20.47
N ASP A 93 8.74 -8.91 -20.11
CA ASP A 93 9.58 -9.02 -18.92
C ASP A 93 8.75 -8.93 -17.63
N VAL A 94 9.24 -9.59 -16.58
CA VAL A 94 8.61 -9.54 -15.24
C VAL A 94 9.15 -8.36 -14.44
N VAL A 95 8.24 -7.60 -13.81
CA VAL A 95 8.53 -6.50 -12.90
C VAL A 95 7.88 -6.79 -11.56
N LEU A 96 8.67 -6.79 -10.48
CA LEU A 96 8.22 -7.13 -9.12
C LEU A 96 8.14 -5.91 -8.21
N ASP A 97 7.21 -6.01 -7.26
CA ASP A 97 7.09 -5.10 -6.13
C ASP A 97 6.69 -5.90 -4.86
N PRO A 98 7.64 -6.23 -3.97
CA PRO A 98 7.35 -6.99 -2.75
C PRO A 98 6.58 -6.21 -1.68
N PHE A 99 6.41 -4.89 -1.85
CA PHE A 99 5.65 -3.98 -0.99
C PHE A 99 4.66 -3.16 -1.81
N SER A 100 3.77 -3.84 -2.52
CA SER A 100 3.03 -3.24 -3.64
C SER A 100 2.05 -2.12 -3.24
N GLY A 101 1.65 -2.04 -1.97
CA GLY A 101 0.71 -1.04 -1.51
C GLY A 101 -0.53 -0.95 -2.40
N ARG A 102 -0.77 0.21 -2.97
CA ARG A 102 -1.88 0.36 -3.93
C ARG A 102 -1.62 -0.22 -5.33
N GLY A 103 -0.50 -0.93 -5.56
CA GLY A 103 -0.18 -1.59 -6.82
C GLY A 103 0.30 -0.64 -7.93
N THR A 104 1.09 0.39 -7.61
CA THR A 104 1.61 1.34 -8.62
C THR A 104 2.54 0.64 -9.60
N THR A 105 3.55 -0.05 -9.11
CA THR A 105 4.53 -0.78 -9.94
C THR A 105 3.88 -1.90 -10.75
N PRO A 106 3.12 -2.83 -10.16
CA PRO A 106 2.52 -3.91 -10.94
C PRO A 106 1.55 -3.42 -12.01
N LEU A 107 0.73 -2.40 -11.69
CA LEU A 107 -0.20 -1.84 -12.67
C LEU A 107 0.53 -1.17 -13.83
N GLN A 108 1.54 -0.34 -13.54
CA GLN A 108 2.28 0.36 -14.61
C GLN A 108 2.98 -0.63 -15.52
N ALA A 109 3.58 -1.69 -14.94
CA ALA A 109 4.17 -2.77 -15.71
C ALA A 109 3.15 -3.45 -16.65
N CYS A 110 1.99 -3.81 -16.13
CA CYS A 110 0.93 -4.42 -16.94
C CYS A 110 0.41 -3.48 -18.03
N ALA A 111 0.27 -2.19 -17.73
CA ALA A 111 -0.19 -1.19 -18.68
C ALA A 111 0.78 -1.03 -19.86
N GLU A 112 2.08 -1.24 -19.64
CA GLU A 112 3.13 -1.17 -20.66
C GLU A 112 3.51 -2.54 -21.27
N GLY A 113 2.67 -3.55 -21.10
CA GLY A 113 2.89 -4.88 -21.70
C GLY A 113 3.94 -5.75 -21.00
N ARG A 114 4.32 -5.42 -19.77
CA ARG A 114 5.17 -6.23 -18.89
C ARG A 114 4.28 -7.06 -17.96
N ILE A 115 4.85 -8.08 -17.33
CA ILE A 115 4.16 -8.88 -16.33
C ILE A 115 4.43 -8.25 -14.97
N GLY A 116 3.45 -7.49 -14.45
CA GLY A 116 3.54 -6.87 -13.14
C GLY A 116 3.16 -7.85 -12.03
N ALA A 117 4.03 -8.05 -11.05
CA ALA A 117 3.74 -8.88 -9.89
C ALA A 117 3.99 -8.12 -8.59
N GLY A 118 2.95 -8.04 -7.76
CA GLY A 118 2.97 -7.37 -6.46
C GLY A 118 2.76 -8.35 -5.32
N ASN A 119 3.35 -8.06 -4.16
CA ASN A 119 3.06 -8.71 -2.90
C ASN A 119 2.83 -7.65 -1.83
N ASP A 120 1.95 -7.91 -0.90
CA ASP A 120 1.78 -7.06 0.29
C ASP A 120 1.29 -7.89 1.47
N LEU A 121 1.64 -7.48 2.68
CA LEU A 121 1.14 -8.11 3.90
C LEU A 121 -0.27 -7.63 4.24
N ASN A 122 -0.63 -6.42 3.79
CA ASN A 122 -1.94 -5.82 4.01
C ASN A 122 -2.96 -6.36 2.98
N PRO A 123 -4.02 -7.08 3.41
CA PRO A 123 -5.02 -7.63 2.49
C PRO A 123 -5.75 -6.57 1.67
N PHE A 124 -5.91 -5.35 2.19
CA PHE A 124 -6.46 -4.24 1.43
C PHE A 124 -5.56 -3.85 0.24
N ALA A 125 -4.24 -3.79 0.46
CA ALA A 125 -3.26 -3.51 -0.59
C ALA A 125 -3.25 -4.61 -1.65
N GLN A 126 -3.31 -5.87 -1.23
CA GLN A 126 -3.39 -7.02 -2.13
C GLN A 126 -4.64 -6.96 -3.02
N ILE A 127 -5.83 -6.70 -2.46
CA ILE A 127 -7.08 -6.55 -3.22
C ILE A 127 -6.99 -5.40 -4.22
N LEU A 128 -6.43 -4.24 -3.84
CA LEU A 128 -6.23 -3.12 -4.75
C LEU A 128 -5.30 -3.48 -5.91
N THR A 129 -4.21 -4.16 -5.62
CA THR A 129 -3.26 -4.59 -6.64
C THR A 129 -3.90 -5.61 -7.57
N ALA A 130 -4.54 -6.66 -7.02
CA ALA A 130 -5.21 -7.70 -7.78
C ALA A 130 -6.29 -7.15 -8.72
N ALA A 131 -7.13 -6.24 -8.21
CA ALA A 131 -8.18 -5.60 -9.00
C ALA A 131 -7.63 -4.86 -10.23
N LYS A 132 -6.47 -4.22 -10.10
CA LYS A 132 -5.86 -3.41 -11.18
C LYS A 132 -5.10 -4.24 -12.20
N VAL A 133 -4.31 -5.23 -11.74
CA VAL A 133 -3.45 -6.03 -12.63
C VAL A 133 -4.20 -7.18 -13.31
N ASP A 134 -5.38 -7.51 -12.80
CA ASP A 134 -6.28 -8.52 -13.38
C ASP A 134 -7.70 -7.95 -13.51
N ALA A 135 -7.82 -6.78 -14.12
CA ALA A 135 -9.08 -6.07 -14.24
C ALA A 135 -10.06 -6.78 -15.20
N PRO A 136 -11.36 -6.87 -14.84
CA PRO A 136 -12.42 -7.41 -15.72
C PRO A 136 -12.72 -6.47 -16.87
N THR A 137 -13.52 -6.94 -17.83
CA THR A 137 -14.02 -6.07 -18.89
C THR A 137 -15.05 -5.06 -18.38
N LYS A 138 -15.12 -3.89 -19.01
CA LYS A 138 -16.13 -2.85 -18.70
C LYS A 138 -17.56 -3.41 -18.79
N ALA A 139 -17.84 -4.26 -19.79
CA ALA A 139 -19.14 -4.90 -19.96
C ALA A 139 -19.47 -5.82 -18.78
N GLY A 140 -18.51 -6.68 -18.35
CA GLY A 140 -18.70 -7.57 -17.21
C GLY A 140 -19.03 -6.82 -15.92
N VAL A 141 -18.27 -5.74 -15.63
CA VAL A 141 -18.55 -4.90 -14.46
C VAL A 141 -19.94 -4.25 -14.54
N LYS A 142 -20.32 -3.73 -15.72
CA LYS A 142 -21.65 -3.12 -15.91
C LYS A 142 -22.77 -4.13 -15.69
N THR A 143 -22.66 -5.33 -16.26
CA THR A 143 -23.64 -6.41 -16.07
C THR A 143 -23.77 -6.78 -14.60
N ARG A 144 -22.64 -6.98 -13.91
CA ARG A 144 -22.65 -7.32 -12.49
C ARG A 144 -23.25 -6.21 -11.62
N LEU A 145 -22.90 -4.96 -11.87
CA LEU A 145 -23.47 -3.83 -11.12
C LEU A 145 -25.00 -3.71 -11.34
N THR A 146 -25.48 -3.99 -12.57
CA THR A 146 -26.93 -4.04 -12.87
C THR A 146 -27.61 -5.16 -12.07
N SER A 147 -27.01 -6.35 -12.02
CA SER A 147 -27.52 -7.48 -11.21
C SER A 147 -27.58 -7.13 -9.72
N LEU A 148 -26.55 -6.49 -9.19
CA LEU A 148 -26.53 -6.05 -7.79
C LEU A 148 -27.59 -4.98 -7.51
N ARG A 149 -27.86 -4.06 -8.43
CA ARG A 149 -28.97 -3.07 -8.28
C ARG A 149 -30.34 -3.74 -8.27
N LEU A 150 -30.56 -4.73 -9.10
CA LEU A 150 -31.83 -5.48 -9.10
C LEU A 150 -32.02 -6.26 -7.79
N GLY A 151 -30.97 -6.91 -7.30
CA GLY A 151 -31.01 -7.59 -6.00
C GLY A 151 -31.23 -6.63 -4.84
N TRP A 152 -30.57 -5.46 -4.87
CA TRP A 152 -30.81 -4.38 -3.89
C TRP A 152 -32.29 -3.96 -3.89
N ALA A 153 -32.87 -3.68 -5.05
CA ALA A 153 -34.27 -3.23 -5.15
C ALA A 153 -35.25 -4.27 -4.55
N ALA A 154 -34.94 -5.56 -4.67
CA ALA A 154 -35.77 -6.65 -4.11
C ALA A 154 -35.61 -6.81 -2.57
N SER A 155 -34.50 -6.38 -1.98
CA SER A 155 -34.18 -6.61 -0.55
C SER A 155 -33.91 -5.32 0.24
N ALA A 156 -34.11 -4.15 -0.34
CA ALA A 156 -33.78 -2.85 0.26
C ALA A 156 -34.43 -2.65 1.64
N GLY A 157 -35.66 -3.13 1.83
CA GLY A 157 -36.38 -3.01 3.11
C GLY A 157 -35.64 -3.70 4.26
N GLU A 158 -35.13 -4.91 4.04
CA GLU A 158 -34.38 -5.68 5.05
C GLU A 158 -33.08 -4.99 5.43
N TRP A 159 -32.33 -4.51 4.42
CA TRP A 159 -31.04 -3.84 4.63
C TRP A 159 -31.19 -2.47 5.28
N ASN A 160 -32.25 -1.74 4.94
CA ASN A 160 -32.56 -0.46 5.62
C ASN A 160 -32.93 -0.71 7.08
N ALA A 161 -33.77 -1.70 7.39
CA ALA A 161 -34.10 -2.05 8.76
C ALA A 161 -32.86 -2.47 9.58
N LEU A 162 -31.93 -3.22 8.98
CA LEU A 162 -30.65 -3.55 9.62
C LEU A 162 -29.80 -2.30 9.89
N ALA A 163 -29.69 -1.41 8.93
CA ALA A 163 -28.92 -0.19 9.08
C ALA A 163 -29.52 0.73 10.15
N ASP A 164 -30.86 0.87 10.19
CA ASP A 164 -31.56 1.63 11.22
C ASP A 164 -31.32 1.06 12.62
N ALA A 165 -31.34 -0.27 12.76
CA ALA A 165 -31.02 -0.94 14.01
C ALA A 165 -29.57 -0.68 14.47
N ILE A 166 -28.61 -0.70 13.52
CA ILE A 166 -27.20 -0.37 13.79
C ILE A 166 -27.05 1.08 14.25
N VAL A 167 -27.71 2.02 13.58
CA VAL A 167 -27.63 3.44 13.91
C VAL A 167 -28.32 3.75 15.24
N ALA A 168 -29.41 3.05 15.56
CA ALA A 168 -30.08 3.17 16.86
C ALA A 168 -29.25 2.66 18.04
N LYS A 169 -28.38 1.65 17.81
CA LYS A 169 -27.51 1.05 18.82
C LYS A 169 -26.08 0.88 18.29
N PRO A 170 -25.33 1.98 18.08
CA PRO A 170 -24.00 1.92 17.49
C PRO A 170 -23.04 1.07 18.32
N GLY A 171 -22.34 0.14 17.66
CA GLY A 171 -21.38 -0.75 18.31
C GLY A 171 -21.98 -1.87 19.16
N SER A 172 -23.30 -2.10 19.07
CA SER A 172 -23.94 -3.22 19.78
C SER A 172 -23.38 -4.57 19.30
N PRO A 173 -22.92 -5.43 20.21
CA PRO A 173 -22.46 -6.76 19.86
C PRO A 173 -23.60 -7.69 19.43
N ASP A 174 -24.85 -7.34 19.73
CA ASP A 174 -26.02 -8.15 19.40
C ASP A 174 -26.46 -8.01 17.93
N ILE A 175 -25.98 -6.97 17.25
CA ILE A 175 -26.31 -6.72 15.85
C ILE A 175 -25.15 -7.21 14.98
N MET A 176 -25.31 -8.40 14.43
CA MET A 176 -24.32 -9.01 13.55
C MET A 176 -24.63 -8.69 12.08
N ILE A 177 -23.58 -8.41 11.32
CA ILE A 177 -23.69 -8.20 9.87
C ILE A 177 -23.09 -9.39 9.13
N PRO A 178 -23.69 -9.79 7.99
CA PRO A 178 -23.09 -10.79 7.12
C PRO A 178 -21.67 -10.40 6.72
N GLY A 179 -20.76 -11.37 6.78
CA GLY A 179 -19.41 -11.20 6.24
C GLY A 179 -19.42 -11.07 4.72
N PRO A 180 -18.28 -10.72 4.09
CA PRO A 180 -18.10 -10.90 2.66
C PRO A 180 -18.40 -12.33 2.24
N SER A 181 -19.03 -12.54 1.09
CA SER A 181 -19.65 -13.81 0.67
C SER A 181 -18.67 -14.95 0.37
N SER A 182 -17.40 -14.83 0.67
CA SER A 182 -16.42 -15.88 0.39
C SER A 182 -15.59 -16.29 1.60
N ARG A 183 -15.03 -17.48 1.46
CA ARG A 183 -14.02 -18.03 2.35
C ARG A 183 -12.88 -17.04 2.60
N PRO A 184 -12.17 -17.13 3.76
CA PRO A 184 -10.97 -16.33 3.99
C PRO A 184 -10.08 -16.40 2.76
N ILE A 185 -9.58 -15.25 2.31
CA ILE A 185 -8.56 -15.23 1.25
C ILE A 185 -7.46 -16.16 1.74
N ALA A 186 -7.51 -17.41 1.27
CA ALA A 186 -6.61 -18.46 1.68
C ALA A 186 -5.26 -18.20 1.01
N GLY A 187 -4.45 -17.37 1.67
CA GLY A 187 -3.02 -17.44 1.53
C GLY A 187 -2.49 -18.08 2.80
N PRO A 188 -1.66 -19.11 2.74
CA PRO A 188 -1.04 -19.61 3.95
C PRO A 188 -0.14 -18.50 4.51
N LEU A 189 -0.55 -17.91 5.64
CA LEU A 189 0.38 -17.32 6.59
C LEU A 189 1.14 -18.48 7.28
N SER A 190 1.41 -19.57 6.56
CA SER A 190 2.22 -20.66 7.04
C SER A 190 3.67 -20.29 6.85
N SER A 191 4.34 -19.94 7.95
CA SER A 191 5.77 -20.04 8.09
C SER A 191 6.22 -21.42 7.59
N SER A 192 6.96 -21.48 6.47
CA SER A 192 7.81 -22.63 6.23
C SER A 192 8.80 -22.71 7.39
N SER A 193 8.74 -23.79 8.14
CA SER A 193 9.65 -24.14 9.20
C SER A 193 11.06 -24.35 8.64
N GLY A 194 11.81 -23.28 8.51
CA GLY A 194 13.26 -23.28 8.42
C GLY A 194 13.79 -23.02 9.82
N ALA A 195 14.52 -23.98 10.36
CA ALA A 195 15.07 -23.96 11.70
C ALA A 195 15.96 -22.75 11.95
N HIS A 196 15.40 -21.67 12.42
CA HIS A 196 15.97 -20.71 13.36
C HIS A 196 14.83 -19.85 13.90
N GLY A 197 14.29 -20.34 14.97
CA GLY A 197 13.16 -20.01 15.71
C GLY A 197 12.87 -18.53 15.93
N ARG A 198 11.82 -18.10 15.34
CA ARG A 198 10.69 -17.49 16.03
C ARG A 198 9.44 -17.84 15.24
N SER A 199 8.65 -18.68 15.83
CA SER A 199 7.28 -18.93 15.49
C SER A 199 6.52 -17.59 15.52
N TYR A 200 6.35 -16.95 14.37
CA TYR A 200 5.28 -15.97 14.16
C TYR A 200 3.92 -16.68 14.02
N ALA A 201 3.86 -17.93 14.41
CA ALA A 201 2.63 -18.59 14.75
C ALA A 201 2.23 -18.19 16.19
N ARG A 202 2.00 -16.89 16.45
CA ARG A 202 0.86 -16.57 17.27
C ARG A 202 -0.32 -16.94 16.41
N SER A 203 -1.02 -17.97 16.81
CA SER A 203 -2.34 -18.41 16.39
C SER A 203 -3.39 -17.32 16.68
N GLY A 204 -3.18 -16.14 16.18
CA GLY A 204 -4.13 -15.10 15.96
C GLY A 204 -4.48 -15.29 14.51
N SER A 205 -5.50 -16.10 14.23
CA SER A 205 -6.30 -16.01 13.05
C SER A 205 -6.40 -14.54 12.70
N THR A 206 -5.72 -14.07 11.61
CA THR A 206 -6.12 -12.89 10.85
C THR A 206 -7.46 -13.25 10.24
N ALA A 207 -8.37 -13.70 11.12
CA ALA A 207 -9.65 -14.22 10.77
C ALA A 207 -10.43 -13.04 10.21
N ILE A 208 -10.77 -13.16 8.96
CA ILE A 208 -12.02 -12.63 8.48
C ILE A 208 -13.03 -13.04 9.54
N ARG A 209 -13.62 -12.07 10.21
CA ARG A 209 -14.79 -12.36 11.05
C ARG A 209 -15.96 -12.47 10.07
N PRO A 210 -16.47 -13.66 9.77
CA PRO A 210 -17.57 -13.84 8.81
C PRO A 210 -18.80 -13.06 9.26
N ASP A 211 -19.03 -13.00 10.58
CA ASP A 211 -20.09 -12.22 11.21
C ASP A 211 -19.46 -11.30 12.25
N SER A 212 -19.55 -10.01 12.04
CA SER A 212 -18.99 -9.01 12.95
C SER A 212 -20.00 -7.90 13.24
N SER A 213 -19.96 -7.38 14.47
CA SER A 213 -20.70 -6.17 14.81
C SER A 213 -20.15 -5.00 14.00
N VAL A 214 -20.98 -4.00 13.76
CA VAL A 214 -20.56 -2.76 13.10
C VAL A 214 -19.98 -1.82 14.16
N PRO A 215 -18.72 -1.37 14.04
CA PRO A 215 -18.16 -0.38 14.92
C PRO A 215 -19.02 0.89 14.97
N ALA A 216 -19.14 1.49 16.14
CA ALA A 216 -19.93 2.70 16.32
C ALA A 216 -19.52 3.82 15.36
N GLU A 217 -18.24 3.92 15.07
CA GLU A 217 -17.68 4.93 14.16
C GLU A 217 -18.14 4.75 12.71
N VAL A 218 -18.41 3.52 12.29
CA VAL A 218 -18.99 3.26 10.96
C VAL A 218 -20.42 3.77 10.90
N ALA A 219 -21.22 3.51 11.94
CA ALA A 219 -22.59 4.02 12.04
C ALA A 219 -22.62 5.56 12.04
N LEU A 220 -21.64 6.21 12.66
CA LEU A 220 -21.50 7.67 12.65
C LEU A 220 -20.99 8.23 11.32
N ALA A 221 -20.26 7.43 10.54
CA ALA A 221 -19.65 7.88 9.29
C ALA A 221 -20.61 7.97 8.12
N PHE A 222 -21.73 7.24 8.14
CA PHE A 222 -22.64 7.12 6.99
C PHE A 222 -24.09 7.45 7.37
N HIS A 223 -24.84 7.98 6.40
CA HIS A 223 -26.29 8.03 6.49
C HIS A 223 -26.88 6.60 6.50
N PRO A 224 -27.99 6.29 7.23
CA PRO A 224 -28.54 4.94 7.33
C PRO A 224 -28.77 4.27 5.96
N VAL A 225 -29.41 4.96 5.02
CA VAL A 225 -29.66 4.43 3.66
C VAL A 225 -28.34 4.13 2.93
N THR A 226 -27.34 4.99 3.06
CA THR A 226 -26.01 4.76 2.46
C THR A 226 -25.32 3.56 3.11
N LEU A 227 -25.42 3.43 4.44
CA LEU A 227 -24.88 2.29 5.17
C LEU A 227 -25.55 0.98 4.73
N ALA A 228 -26.88 0.98 4.57
CA ALA A 228 -27.62 -0.19 4.09
C ALA A 228 -27.10 -0.70 2.74
N GLN A 229 -26.87 0.21 1.78
CA GLN A 229 -26.29 -0.14 0.47
C GLN A 229 -24.86 -0.66 0.59
N ILE A 230 -24.03 -0.09 1.48
CA ILE A 230 -22.66 -0.58 1.74
C ILE A 230 -22.71 -2.00 2.32
N LEU A 231 -23.58 -2.27 3.29
CA LEU A 231 -23.73 -3.58 3.91
C LEU A 231 -24.20 -4.64 2.91
N TYR A 232 -25.18 -4.28 2.07
CA TYR A 232 -25.65 -5.15 0.98
C TYR A 232 -24.50 -5.51 0.02
N LEU A 233 -23.74 -4.51 -0.42
CA LEU A 233 -22.62 -4.75 -1.33
C LEU A 233 -21.49 -5.53 -0.65
N ARG A 234 -21.22 -5.28 0.64
CA ARG A 234 -20.25 -6.04 1.43
C ARG A 234 -20.60 -7.53 1.48
N ALA A 235 -21.87 -7.85 1.69
CA ALA A 235 -22.34 -9.22 1.74
C ALA A 235 -22.42 -9.90 0.37
N GLY A 236 -22.71 -9.14 -0.70
CA GLY A 236 -22.97 -9.67 -2.03
C GLY A 236 -21.76 -9.70 -2.97
N LEU A 237 -20.61 -9.14 -2.57
CA LEU A 237 -19.39 -9.12 -3.38
C LEU A 237 -18.40 -10.18 -2.90
N ASP A 238 -17.93 -11.02 -3.84
CA ASP A 238 -16.92 -12.05 -3.60
C ASP A 238 -15.52 -11.54 -3.98
N PRO A 239 -14.59 -11.35 -3.02
CA PRO A 239 -13.23 -10.91 -3.32
C PRO A 239 -12.42 -11.91 -4.15
N ASP A 240 -12.82 -13.17 -4.22
CA ASP A 240 -12.16 -14.17 -5.06
C ASP A 240 -12.67 -14.12 -6.51
N ASP A 241 -13.89 -13.64 -6.75
CA ASP A 241 -14.35 -13.34 -8.10
C ASP A 241 -13.67 -12.07 -8.65
N ARG A 242 -13.21 -12.15 -9.87
CA ARG A 242 -12.45 -11.08 -10.53
C ARG A 242 -13.26 -9.78 -10.67
N THR A 243 -14.54 -9.88 -11.02
CA THR A 243 -15.41 -8.74 -11.26
C THR A 243 -15.86 -8.11 -9.96
N ASP A 244 -16.25 -8.93 -9.00
CA ASP A 244 -16.64 -8.49 -7.67
C ASP A 244 -15.47 -7.84 -6.92
N ARG A 245 -14.27 -8.41 -7.00
CA ARG A 245 -13.04 -7.82 -6.48
C ARG A 245 -12.76 -6.43 -7.03
N PHE A 246 -12.98 -6.21 -8.33
CA PHE A 246 -12.80 -4.91 -8.96
C PHE A 246 -13.83 -3.88 -8.45
N ILE A 247 -15.09 -4.29 -8.30
CA ILE A 247 -16.17 -3.47 -7.72
C ILE A 247 -15.85 -3.15 -6.26
N LEU A 248 -15.44 -4.16 -5.48
CA LEU A 248 -15.07 -4.02 -4.06
C LEU A 248 -13.89 -3.06 -3.87
N ALA A 249 -12.83 -3.21 -4.67
CA ALA A 249 -11.69 -2.28 -4.66
C ALA A 249 -12.10 -0.85 -5.07
N THR A 250 -13.06 -0.70 -5.99
CA THR A 250 -13.60 0.61 -6.36
C THR A 250 -14.42 1.21 -5.22
N LEU A 251 -15.23 0.41 -4.54
CA LEU A 251 -16.01 0.81 -3.37
C LEU A 251 -15.11 1.31 -2.24
N THR A 252 -14.00 0.61 -1.93
CA THR A 252 -13.02 1.10 -0.93
C THR A 252 -12.48 2.49 -1.27
N GLY A 253 -12.37 2.80 -2.57
CA GLY A 253 -11.86 4.07 -3.07
C GLY A 253 -12.83 5.25 -2.96
N ILE A 254 -14.12 5.01 -2.68
CA ILE A 254 -15.15 6.04 -2.54
C ILE A 254 -15.77 6.10 -1.14
N LEU A 255 -15.32 5.27 -0.18
CA LEU A 255 -15.90 5.21 1.16
C LEU A 255 -15.90 6.56 1.86
N HIS A 256 -14.81 7.32 1.80
CA HIS A 256 -14.69 8.60 2.48
C HIS A 256 -13.80 9.60 1.73
N GLY A 257 -14.09 10.88 1.91
CA GLY A 257 -13.32 11.97 1.31
C GLY A 257 -13.99 13.33 1.46
N LYS A 258 -13.38 14.38 0.87
CA LYS A 258 -13.80 15.78 1.05
C LYS A 258 -14.98 16.24 0.18
N SER A 259 -15.39 15.47 -0.80
CA SER A 259 -16.36 15.91 -1.80
C SER A 259 -17.59 15.04 -1.86
N ALA A 260 -18.63 15.52 -2.57
CA ALA A 260 -19.85 14.75 -2.83
C ALA A 260 -19.61 13.45 -3.65
N SER A 261 -18.40 13.23 -4.16
CA SER A 261 -18.02 11.98 -4.85
C SER A 261 -17.68 10.84 -3.90
N TYR A 262 -17.80 11.05 -2.58
CA TYR A 262 -17.54 10.06 -1.54
C TYR A 262 -18.79 9.79 -0.71
N LEU A 263 -18.86 8.60 -0.14
CA LEU A 263 -20.01 8.13 0.64
C LEU A 263 -20.06 8.77 2.03
N SER A 264 -18.91 9.04 2.65
CA SER A 264 -18.80 9.77 3.91
C SER A 264 -18.08 11.10 3.73
N ALA A 265 -18.64 12.17 4.30
CA ALA A 265 -18.03 13.50 4.36
C ALA A 265 -17.49 13.85 5.76
N VAL A 266 -17.67 12.98 6.75
CA VAL A 266 -17.17 13.19 8.13
C VAL A 266 -15.64 13.23 8.14
N MET A 267 -15.00 12.53 7.22
CA MET A 267 -13.55 12.44 7.12
C MET A 267 -13.04 13.45 6.09
N PRO A 268 -12.40 14.55 6.50
CA PRO A 268 -11.99 15.62 5.59
C PRO A 268 -10.83 15.25 4.68
N ASN A 269 -10.15 14.14 4.92
CA ASN A 269 -9.04 13.64 4.12
C ASN A 269 -9.45 12.45 3.27
N THR A 270 -8.72 12.23 2.16
CA THR A 270 -8.86 11.02 1.33
C THR A 270 -8.26 9.77 2.00
N PHE A 271 -7.57 9.96 3.13
CA PHE A 271 -7.07 8.91 4.01
C PHE A 271 -8.04 8.73 5.17
N SER A 272 -8.22 7.51 5.64
CA SER A 272 -9.07 7.26 6.81
C SER A 272 -8.48 7.97 8.02
N MET A 273 -9.34 8.74 8.69
CA MET A 273 -8.98 9.29 9.98
C MET A 273 -9.19 8.22 11.06
N ALA A 274 -8.54 8.40 12.21
CA ALA A 274 -8.73 7.53 13.36
C ALA A 274 -10.22 7.34 13.70
N PRO A 275 -10.66 6.16 14.18
CA PRO A 275 -12.00 5.98 14.72
C PRO A 275 -12.35 7.04 15.78
N ARG A 276 -11.41 7.34 16.68
CA ARG A 276 -11.58 8.41 17.68
C ARG A 276 -11.91 9.76 17.05
N TYR A 277 -11.23 10.13 15.95
CA TYR A 277 -11.52 11.38 15.26
C TYR A 277 -13.00 11.47 14.79
N VAL A 278 -13.54 10.38 14.26
CA VAL A 278 -14.95 10.35 13.81
C VAL A 278 -15.88 10.61 14.97
N ARG A 279 -15.68 9.95 16.13
CA ARG A 279 -16.47 10.19 17.33
C ARG A 279 -16.38 11.64 17.80
N ASP A 280 -15.16 12.13 17.98
CA ASP A 280 -14.90 13.47 18.50
C ASP A 280 -15.43 14.55 17.57
N PHE A 281 -15.29 14.35 16.24
CA PHE A 281 -15.84 15.27 15.24
C PHE A 281 -17.37 15.33 15.30
N VAL A 282 -18.04 14.19 15.28
CA VAL A 282 -19.51 14.12 15.34
C VAL A 282 -20.04 14.67 16.67
N ALA A 283 -19.43 14.29 17.79
CA ALA A 283 -19.84 14.78 19.12
C ALA A 283 -19.70 16.31 19.25
N ARG A 284 -18.63 16.87 18.70
CA ARG A 284 -18.38 18.33 18.77
C ARG A 284 -19.23 19.14 17.81
N THR A 285 -19.51 18.63 16.61
CA THR A 285 -20.14 19.40 15.53
C THR A 285 -21.62 19.10 15.34
N GLY A 286 -22.14 18.01 15.92
CA GLY A 286 -23.47 17.49 15.60
C GLY A 286 -23.62 17.07 14.13
N PHE A 287 -22.51 16.80 13.44
CA PHE A 287 -22.55 16.51 12.02
C PHE A 287 -23.24 15.18 11.73
N HIS A 288 -24.14 15.19 10.76
CA HIS A 288 -24.76 14.00 10.19
C HIS A 288 -24.33 13.84 8.74
N SER A 289 -23.89 12.64 8.39
CA SER A 289 -23.51 12.32 7.01
C SER A 289 -24.72 12.43 6.08
N PRO A 290 -24.62 13.15 4.96
CA PRO A 290 -25.74 13.24 4.02
C PRO A 290 -25.98 11.88 3.36
N GLU A 291 -27.23 11.65 2.95
CA GLU A 291 -27.59 10.50 2.13
C GLU A 291 -26.80 10.51 0.79
N ARG A 292 -26.26 9.36 0.44
CA ARG A 292 -25.52 9.14 -0.81
C ARG A 292 -25.98 7.84 -1.45
N ASP A 293 -26.28 7.87 -2.74
CA ASP A 293 -26.51 6.66 -3.50
C ASP A 293 -25.18 5.99 -3.87
N THR A 294 -24.89 4.87 -3.20
CA THR A 294 -23.66 4.10 -3.36
C THR A 294 -23.51 3.57 -4.78
N PHE A 295 -24.61 3.11 -5.40
CA PHE A 295 -24.57 2.59 -6.76
C PHE A 295 -24.29 3.69 -7.79
N ALA A 296 -24.87 4.89 -7.61
CA ALA A 296 -24.60 6.03 -8.48
C ALA A 296 -23.13 6.47 -8.41
N LEU A 297 -22.57 6.57 -7.19
CA LEU A 297 -21.16 6.94 -7.01
C LEU A 297 -20.19 5.86 -7.51
N LEU A 298 -20.54 4.58 -7.37
CA LEU A 298 -19.77 3.49 -7.97
C LEU A 298 -19.77 3.59 -9.51
N ASP A 299 -20.93 3.81 -10.13
CA ASP A 299 -21.05 3.94 -11.58
C ASP A 299 -20.22 5.13 -12.11
N ASP A 300 -20.28 6.26 -11.41
CA ASP A 300 -19.45 7.44 -11.73
C ASP A 300 -17.95 7.14 -11.62
N LYS A 301 -17.55 6.46 -10.56
CA LYS A 301 -16.15 6.09 -10.37
C LYS A 301 -15.69 5.10 -11.43
N LEU A 302 -16.50 4.09 -11.73
CA LEU A 302 -16.22 3.09 -12.76
C LEU A 302 -16.11 3.73 -14.17
N ARG A 303 -16.99 4.68 -14.52
CA ARG A 303 -16.86 5.44 -15.77
C ARG A 303 -15.52 6.15 -15.90
N ARG A 304 -15.02 6.74 -14.81
CA ARG A 304 -13.70 7.39 -14.78
C ARG A 304 -12.55 6.40 -14.91
N LEU A 305 -12.65 5.23 -14.26
CA LEU A 305 -11.62 4.19 -14.32
C LEU A 305 -11.52 3.60 -15.74
N TYR A 306 -12.62 3.33 -16.40
CA TYR A 306 -12.65 2.76 -17.77
C TYR A 306 -12.56 3.82 -18.88
N ARG A 307 -11.84 4.94 -18.65
CA ARG A 307 -11.54 5.93 -19.69
C ARG A 307 -10.50 5.47 -20.70
N GLN A 308 -9.63 4.59 -20.26
CA GLN A 308 -8.59 3.96 -21.08
C GLN A 308 -8.93 2.48 -21.31
N GLN A 309 -8.28 1.87 -22.27
CA GLN A 309 -8.33 0.43 -22.47
C GLN A 309 -7.78 -0.30 -21.25
N LEU A 310 -8.07 -1.59 -21.12
CA LEU A 310 -7.47 -2.42 -20.07
C LEU A 310 -5.95 -2.44 -20.21
N PRO A 311 -5.22 -2.68 -19.10
CA PRO A 311 -3.78 -2.90 -19.16
C PRO A 311 -3.42 -3.95 -20.21
N ALA A 312 -2.32 -3.73 -20.95
CA ALA A 312 -1.91 -4.56 -22.09
C ALA A 312 -1.54 -6.01 -21.68
N ALA A 313 -1.15 -6.20 -20.42
CA ALA A 313 -0.87 -7.52 -19.85
C ALA A 313 -1.60 -7.70 -18.52
N ARG A 314 -1.76 -8.97 -18.11
CA ARG A 314 -2.25 -9.35 -16.79
C ARG A 314 -1.10 -9.59 -15.83
N GLY A 315 -1.32 -9.25 -14.56
CA GLY A 315 -0.33 -9.41 -13.52
C GLY A 315 -0.73 -10.37 -12.41
N ILE A 316 0.04 -10.36 -11.33
CA ILE A 316 -0.10 -11.19 -10.14
C ILE A 316 -0.13 -10.30 -8.91
N ALA A 317 -0.98 -10.63 -7.93
CA ALA A 317 -0.99 -10.00 -6.61
C ALA A 317 -1.02 -11.07 -5.53
N LEU A 318 -0.01 -11.10 -4.69
CA LEU A 318 0.15 -12.05 -3.60
C LEU A 318 -0.15 -11.36 -2.27
N LEU A 319 -0.69 -12.13 -1.31
CA LEU A 319 -0.84 -11.71 0.09
C LEU A 319 0.19 -12.44 0.93
N GLY A 320 1.08 -11.73 1.60
CA GLY A 320 2.01 -12.34 2.54
C GLY A 320 3.28 -11.56 2.83
N ASP A 321 4.12 -12.15 3.65
CA ASP A 321 5.38 -11.56 4.08
C ASP A 321 6.35 -11.36 2.90
N ALA A 322 6.98 -10.18 2.87
CA ALA A 322 7.94 -9.83 1.82
C ALA A 322 9.23 -10.67 1.88
N ARG A 323 9.56 -11.24 3.04
CA ARG A 323 10.71 -12.14 3.22
C ARG A 323 10.60 -13.39 2.35
N ASP A 324 9.39 -13.89 2.14
CA ASP A 324 9.09 -15.07 1.34
C ASP A 324 8.68 -14.72 -0.10
N ALA A 325 8.58 -13.43 -0.43
CA ALA A 325 8.03 -12.97 -1.70
C ALA A 325 8.77 -13.54 -2.93
N GLY A 326 10.08 -13.70 -2.86
CA GLY A 326 10.87 -14.22 -3.98
C GLY A 326 10.46 -15.63 -4.40
N VAL A 327 10.35 -16.57 -3.46
CA VAL A 327 9.92 -17.95 -3.73
C VAL A 327 8.48 -17.95 -4.23
N ARG A 328 7.59 -17.23 -3.57
CA ARG A 328 6.17 -17.17 -3.90
C ARG A 328 5.91 -16.53 -5.27
N PHE A 329 6.66 -15.51 -5.66
CA PHE A 329 6.59 -14.96 -7.00
C PHE A 329 6.96 -16.00 -8.07
N ARG A 330 8.05 -16.73 -7.86
CA ARG A 330 8.46 -17.78 -8.82
C ARG A 330 7.40 -18.87 -8.94
N GLU A 331 6.85 -19.35 -7.85
CA GLU A 331 5.77 -20.35 -7.84
C GLU A 331 4.55 -19.85 -8.59
N ALA A 332 4.09 -18.62 -8.31
CA ALA A 332 2.94 -18.03 -8.96
C ALA A 332 3.15 -17.75 -10.45
N LEU A 333 4.35 -17.34 -10.85
CA LEU A 333 4.73 -17.14 -12.25
C LEU A 333 4.79 -18.48 -13.00
N ARG A 334 5.46 -19.49 -12.42
CA ARG A 334 5.53 -20.85 -12.97
C ARG A 334 4.15 -21.47 -13.16
N ALA A 335 3.27 -21.34 -12.17
CA ALA A 335 1.89 -21.85 -12.22
C ALA A 335 1.08 -21.26 -13.39
N ARG A 336 1.49 -20.10 -13.91
CA ARG A 336 0.86 -19.42 -15.07
C ARG A 336 1.66 -19.62 -16.39
N GLY A 337 2.72 -20.39 -16.39
CA GLY A 337 3.60 -20.57 -17.55
C GLY A 337 4.35 -19.29 -17.96
N LEU A 338 4.61 -18.39 -16.99
CA LEU A 338 5.28 -17.11 -17.21
C LEU A 338 6.77 -17.21 -16.85
N PRO A 339 7.62 -16.27 -17.35
CA PRO A 339 9.03 -16.22 -16.95
C PRO A 339 9.16 -16.11 -15.43
N GLU A 340 9.97 -16.97 -14.82
CA GLU A 340 10.06 -17.07 -13.35
C GLU A 340 10.98 -16.02 -12.71
N ARG A 341 11.77 -15.31 -13.51
CA ARG A 341 12.76 -14.36 -13.01
C ARG A 341 12.47 -12.95 -13.50
N ALA A 342 12.50 -12.03 -12.57
CA ALA A 342 12.27 -10.63 -12.86
C ALA A 342 13.53 -9.93 -13.36
N ARG A 343 13.33 -9.00 -14.27
CA ARG A 343 14.37 -8.11 -14.77
C ARG A 343 14.42 -6.77 -14.04
N LEU A 344 13.33 -6.42 -13.35
CA LEU A 344 13.23 -5.18 -12.64
C LEU A 344 12.44 -5.36 -11.34
N VAL A 345 12.90 -4.70 -10.28
CA VAL A 345 12.15 -4.44 -9.06
C VAL A 345 12.07 -2.94 -8.89
N VAL A 346 10.87 -2.40 -8.68
CA VAL A 346 10.68 -1.02 -8.22
C VAL A 346 9.74 -1.08 -7.03
N THR A 347 10.24 -0.71 -5.86
CA THR A 347 9.49 -0.86 -4.62
C THR A 347 9.84 0.23 -3.61
N SER A 348 8.89 0.52 -2.71
CA SER A 348 9.12 1.36 -1.54
C SER A 348 8.87 0.51 -0.30
N PRO A 349 9.92 0.08 0.40
CA PRO A 349 9.77 -0.63 1.67
C PRO A 349 8.97 0.22 2.69
N PRO A 350 8.39 -0.38 3.74
CA PRO A 350 7.71 0.37 4.79
C PRO A 350 8.61 1.49 5.31
N TYR A 351 8.06 2.69 5.47
CA TYR A 351 8.82 3.81 6.04
C TYR A 351 9.00 3.60 7.55
N LEU A 352 10.25 3.68 7.98
CA LEU A 352 10.62 3.56 9.39
C LEU A 352 9.84 4.59 10.23
N ARG A 353 9.08 4.13 11.25
CA ARG A 353 8.31 4.94 12.21
C ARG A 353 7.21 5.87 11.65
N VAL A 354 6.80 5.73 10.41
CA VAL A 354 5.96 6.77 9.79
C VAL A 354 4.48 6.41 9.71
N VAL A 355 4.07 5.15 9.51
CA VAL A 355 2.67 4.83 9.18
C VAL A 355 2.17 3.57 9.87
N LYS A 356 1.07 3.71 10.62
CA LYS A 356 0.21 2.60 11.03
C LYS A 356 -0.76 2.27 9.90
N TYR A 357 -0.40 1.35 9.05
CA TYR A 357 -1.16 1.03 7.83
C TYR A 357 -2.54 0.45 8.12
N GLY A 358 -2.70 -0.36 9.17
CA GLY A 358 -3.99 -0.87 9.61
C GLY A 358 -4.90 0.25 10.09
N TYR A 359 -4.41 1.07 11.00
CA TYR A 359 -5.16 2.16 11.60
C TYR A 359 -5.65 3.20 10.58
N TYR A 360 -4.81 3.59 9.62
CA TYR A 360 -5.20 4.55 8.57
C TYR A 360 -6.12 3.96 7.51
N ASN A 361 -6.23 2.64 7.44
CA ASN A 361 -7.12 1.95 6.51
C ASN A 361 -8.28 1.22 7.23
N TRP A 362 -8.53 1.53 8.49
CA TRP A 362 -9.49 0.81 9.33
C TRP A 362 -10.87 0.64 8.69
N LEU A 363 -11.41 1.70 8.10
CA LEU A 363 -12.73 1.67 7.45
C LEU A 363 -12.75 0.77 6.21
N ARG A 364 -11.67 0.75 5.45
CA ARG A 364 -11.50 -0.12 4.28
C ARG A 364 -11.31 -1.56 4.69
N LEU A 365 -10.50 -1.78 5.72
CA LEU A 365 -10.29 -3.12 6.32
C LEU A 365 -11.59 -3.65 6.91
N TRP A 366 -12.37 -2.82 7.63
CA TRP A 366 -13.70 -3.21 8.08
C TRP A 366 -14.60 -3.64 6.93
N LEU A 367 -14.66 -2.87 5.83
CA LEU A 367 -15.45 -3.26 4.64
C LEU A 367 -15.04 -4.64 4.12
N LEU A 368 -13.76 -4.95 4.15
CA LEU A 368 -13.20 -6.21 3.69
C LEU A 368 -13.27 -7.35 4.75
N GLY A 369 -13.75 -7.07 5.95
CA GLY A 369 -13.87 -8.06 7.03
C GLY A 369 -12.59 -8.28 7.85
N TYR A 370 -11.63 -7.36 7.82
CA TYR A 370 -10.37 -7.44 8.57
C TYR A 370 -10.33 -6.48 9.75
N GLU A 371 -9.62 -6.86 10.81
CA GLU A 371 -9.31 -5.99 11.94
C GLU A 371 -8.05 -5.16 11.68
N ALA A 372 -8.17 -3.85 11.86
CA ALA A 372 -7.07 -2.91 11.61
C ALA A 372 -5.89 -3.08 12.58
N SER A 373 -6.18 -3.36 13.86
CA SER A 373 -5.16 -3.62 14.89
C SER A 373 -4.33 -4.85 14.58
N ALA A 374 -4.97 -5.93 14.11
CA ALA A 374 -4.27 -7.16 13.74
C ALA A 374 -3.27 -6.94 12.59
N ILE A 375 -3.60 -6.04 11.66
CA ILE A 375 -2.68 -5.68 10.57
C ILE A 375 -1.50 -4.85 11.10
N ASP A 376 -1.74 -3.90 12.01
CA ASP A 376 -0.65 -3.11 12.61
C ASP A 376 0.29 -3.97 13.47
N ASP A 377 -0.24 -4.98 14.17
CA ASP A 377 0.56 -5.93 14.97
C ASP A 377 1.51 -6.78 14.11
N LEU A 378 1.13 -7.06 12.85
CA LEU A 378 1.99 -7.76 11.89
C LEU A 378 3.15 -6.90 11.37
N LEU A 379 3.01 -5.57 11.43
CA LEU A 379 3.96 -4.60 10.86
C LEU A 379 4.98 -4.06 11.88
N ASP A 380 5.09 -4.67 13.06
CA ASP A 380 5.85 -4.17 14.21
C ASP A 380 7.37 -4.04 13.97
N ASP A 381 7.92 -4.73 12.96
CA ASP A 381 9.36 -4.72 12.67
C ASP A 381 9.89 -3.38 12.11
N ALA A 382 9.00 -2.49 11.66
CA ALA A 382 9.38 -1.21 11.04
C ALA A 382 9.60 -0.05 12.05
N HIS A 383 9.48 -0.29 13.36
CA HIS A 383 9.56 0.79 14.37
C HIS A 383 10.97 1.07 14.88
N HIS A 384 11.89 0.11 14.79
CA HIS A 384 13.28 0.23 15.23
C HIS A 384 14.25 0.05 14.07
N ARG A 385 15.28 0.92 13.97
CA ARG A 385 16.25 0.93 12.86
C ARG A 385 16.91 -0.44 12.67
N ASP A 386 17.40 -1.05 13.74
CA ASP A 386 18.14 -2.30 13.65
C ASP A 386 17.21 -3.47 13.24
N ALA A 387 16.02 -3.54 13.82
CA ALA A 387 15.00 -4.51 13.40
C ALA A 387 14.60 -4.33 11.94
N TYR A 388 14.46 -3.07 11.48
CA TYR A 388 14.18 -2.75 10.09
C TYR A 388 15.31 -3.19 9.16
N LEU A 389 16.58 -3.00 9.52
CA LEU A 389 17.73 -3.42 8.71
C LEU A 389 17.84 -4.94 8.61
N VAL A 390 17.57 -5.67 9.72
CA VAL A 390 17.47 -7.14 9.70
C VAL A 390 16.34 -7.59 8.79
N PHE A 391 15.16 -6.99 8.91
CA PHE A 391 14.02 -7.26 8.04
C PHE A 391 14.36 -7.03 6.56
N MET A 392 14.95 -5.88 6.23
CA MET A 392 15.35 -5.57 4.85
C MET A 392 16.39 -6.54 4.31
N ARG A 393 17.31 -6.99 5.14
CA ARG A 393 18.31 -8.02 4.76
C ARG A 393 17.63 -9.35 4.39
N GLU A 394 16.68 -9.80 5.21
CA GLU A 394 15.91 -11.02 4.96
C GLU A 394 15.09 -10.92 3.67
N VAL A 395 14.41 -9.77 3.46
CA VAL A 395 13.67 -9.50 2.24
C VAL A 395 14.57 -9.55 1.00
N LEU A 396 15.71 -8.86 1.04
CA LEU A 396 16.65 -8.82 -0.08
C LEU A 396 17.25 -10.21 -0.36
N ARG A 397 17.55 -10.99 0.66
CA ARG A 397 17.98 -12.39 0.54
C ARG A 397 16.91 -13.23 -0.18
N GLY A 398 15.67 -13.20 0.28
CA GLY A 398 14.55 -13.92 -0.33
C GLY A 398 14.30 -13.50 -1.77
N LEU A 399 14.33 -12.20 -2.03
CA LEU A 399 14.05 -11.63 -3.35
C LEU A 399 15.05 -12.07 -4.43
N ARG A 400 16.34 -12.29 -4.07
CA ARG A 400 17.36 -12.77 -5.02
C ARG A 400 16.93 -14.01 -5.78
N THR A 401 16.16 -14.89 -5.16
CA THR A 401 15.70 -16.14 -5.79
C THR A 401 14.82 -15.91 -7.01
N ALA A 402 14.16 -14.75 -7.09
CA ALA A 402 13.26 -14.37 -8.19
C ALA A 402 13.90 -13.40 -9.20
N LEU A 403 15.17 -13.04 -9.04
CA LEU A 403 15.84 -12.09 -9.94
C LEU A 403 16.60 -12.80 -11.07
N ALA A 404 16.59 -12.22 -12.26
CA ALA A 404 17.52 -12.54 -13.32
C ALA A 404 18.92 -12.00 -12.98
N ASP A 405 19.98 -12.60 -13.53
CA ASP A 405 21.37 -12.21 -13.22
C ASP A 405 21.68 -10.76 -13.62
N ASP A 406 20.96 -10.25 -14.62
CA ASP A 406 21.07 -8.88 -15.13
C ASP A 406 19.93 -7.96 -14.61
N ALA A 407 19.21 -8.38 -13.57
CA ALA A 407 18.13 -7.58 -13.00
C ALA A 407 18.62 -6.25 -12.38
N VAL A 408 17.74 -5.26 -12.37
CA VAL A 408 17.92 -3.99 -11.66
C VAL A 408 16.90 -3.92 -10.52
N VAL A 409 17.33 -3.46 -9.35
CA VAL A 409 16.50 -3.30 -8.15
C VAL A 409 16.54 -1.85 -7.70
N ALA A 410 15.42 -1.17 -7.75
CA ALA A 410 15.23 0.21 -7.30
C ALA A 410 14.40 0.24 -6.01
N LEU A 411 15.06 0.62 -4.92
CA LEU A 411 14.42 0.79 -3.61
C LEU A 411 14.20 2.28 -3.33
N VAL A 412 12.95 2.71 -3.27
CA VAL A 412 12.58 4.09 -2.93
C VAL A 412 12.52 4.22 -1.41
N ILE A 413 13.54 4.83 -0.82
CA ILE A 413 13.73 4.95 0.62
C ILE A 413 13.57 6.41 1.02
N GLY A 414 12.62 6.69 1.90
CA GLY A 414 12.43 8.03 2.45
C GLY A 414 13.47 8.36 3.52
N ASP A 415 14.09 9.53 3.44
CA ASP A 415 14.93 10.05 4.52
C ASP A 415 14.06 10.42 5.73
N VAL A 416 14.27 9.73 6.83
CA VAL A 416 13.68 10.08 8.13
C VAL A 416 14.71 10.91 8.88
N GLU A 417 14.39 12.19 9.18
CA GLU A 417 15.21 12.98 10.11
C GLU A 417 15.19 12.28 11.50
N MET A 418 16.29 11.62 11.82
CA MET A 418 16.50 10.99 13.11
C MET A 418 16.97 12.05 14.10
N ASP A 419 16.09 12.39 15.06
CA ASP A 419 16.27 13.28 16.20
C ASP A 419 16.32 14.80 15.94
N ARG A 420 15.23 15.46 16.38
CA ARG A 420 15.25 16.91 16.63
C ARG A 420 16.23 17.20 17.79
N GLY A 421 17.39 17.76 17.49
CA GLY A 421 18.24 18.40 18.48
C GLY A 421 19.65 17.85 18.67
N ARG A 422 20.05 16.81 17.96
CA ARG A 422 21.49 16.48 17.83
C ARG A 422 21.91 16.78 16.40
N PRO A 423 22.92 17.63 16.16
CA PRO A 423 23.63 17.59 14.91
C PRO A 423 24.11 16.15 14.78
N ALA A 424 23.69 15.49 13.70
CA ALA A 424 24.15 14.16 13.40
C ALA A 424 25.67 14.22 13.34
N ASN A 425 26.34 13.73 14.36
CA ASN A 425 27.76 13.41 14.27
C ASN A 425 27.87 12.34 13.16
N GLY A 426 28.03 12.78 11.89
CA GLY A 426 28.25 11.93 10.73
C GLY A 426 27.26 10.75 10.55
N GLY A 427 26.00 10.91 10.94
CA GLY A 427 25.02 9.84 10.92
C GLY A 427 24.73 9.37 9.49
N ILE A 428 24.97 8.10 9.23
CA ILE A 428 24.70 7.43 7.95
C ILE A 428 23.19 7.47 7.70
N GLY A 429 22.78 7.91 6.51
CA GLY A 429 21.37 7.91 6.09
C GLY A 429 20.77 6.50 6.04
N LEU A 430 19.44 6.41 6.01
CA LEU A 430 18.77 5.11 5.98
C LEU A 430 19.10 4.32 4.70
N ALA A 431 19.22 5.00 3.56
CA ALA A 431 19.57 4.35 2.30
C ALA A 431 20.98 3.74 2.33
N GLU A 432 21.95 4.46 2.90
CA GLU A 432 23.32 4.01 3.12
C GLU A 432 23.34 2.80 4.05
N SER A 433 22.56 2.84 5.12
CA SER A 433 22.45 1.72 6.08
C SER A 433 21.84 0.48 5.44
N VAL A 434 20.80 0.64 4.61
CA VAL A 434 20.21 -0.49 3.85
C VAL A 434 21.21 -1.07 2.88
N TRP A 435 22.02 -0.24 2.21
CA TRP A 435 23.08 -0.75 1.35
C TRP A 435 24.08 -1.59 2.13
N GLU A 436 24.66 -1.04 3.19
CA GLU A 436 25.81 -1.63 3.86
C GLU A 436 25.45 -2.83 4.73
N LEU A 437 24.32 -2.73 5.45
CA LEU A 437 23.95 -3.73 6.47
C LEU A 437 22.91 -4.74 5.96
N ALA A 438 22.20 -4.42 4.87
CA ALA A 438 21.19 -5.31 4.34
C ALA A 438 21.52 -5.84 2.94
N ALA A 439 21.93 -5.00 1.98
CA ALA A 439 22.09 -5.41 0.60
C ALA A 439 23.48 -5.98 0.28
N ALA A 440 24.54 -5.31 0.68
CA ALA A 440 25.92 -5.72 0.38
C ALA A 440 26.27 -7.10 1.00
N PRO A 441 25.87 -7.43 2.26
CA PRO A 441 26.08 -8.77 2.83
C PRO A 441 25.37 -9.88 2.07
N GLU A 442 24.26 -9.58 1.39
CA GLU A 442 23.53 -10.53 0.55
C GLU A 442 24.06 -10.60 -0.90
N GLY A 443 25.22 -9.99 -1.16
CA GLY A 443 25.92 -10.08 -2.44
C GLY A 443 25.34 -9.21 -3.54
N TYR A 444 24.50 -8.22 -3.21
CA TYR A 444 24.10 -7.21 -4.19
C TYR A 444 25.29 -6.31 -4.57
N ARG A 445 25.19 -5.68 -5.74
CA ARG A 445 26.13 -4.71 -6.26
C ARG A 445 25.43 -3.35 -6.33
N LEU A 446 26.08 -2.31 -5.81
CA LEU A 446 25.59 -0.94 -5.88
C LEU A 446 25.86 -0.35 -7.26
N ALA A 447 24.81 0.16 -7.92
CA ALA A 447 24.95 1.03 -9.09
C ALA A 447 25.03 2.50 -8.70
N GLY A 448 24.29 2.91 -7.67
CA GLY A 448 24.31 4.27 -7.13
C GLY A 448 22.98 4.69 -6.51
N ILE A 449 22.89 5.96 -6.17
CA ILE A 449 21.68 6.60 -5.66
C ILE A 449 21.17 7.63 -6.67
N ALA A 450 19.88 7.52 -7.08
CA ALA A 450 19.14 8.58 -7.72
C ALA A 450 18.34 9.38 -6.68
N LEU A 451 18.15 10.67 -6.90
CA LEU A 451 17.45 11.54 -5.96
C LEU A 451 16.05 11.87 -6.48
N ASP A 452 15.04 11.65 -5.63
CA ASP A 452 13.68 12.11 -5.86
C ASP A 452 13.32 13.22 -4.87
N ASP A 453 13.76 14.42 -5.20
CA ASP A 453 13.49 15.61 -4.42
C ASP A 453 12.12 16.20 -4.84
N VAL A 454 11.05 15.61 -4.38
CA VAL A 454 9.70 16.10 -4.67
C VAL A 454 9.50 17.45 -3.97
N ALA A 455 9.20 18.48 -4.75
CA ALA A 455 8.92 19.82 -4.23
C ALA A 455 7.92 19.77 -3.06
N ALA A 456 8.24 20.48 -1.97
CA ALA A 456 7.53 20.44 -0.69
C ALA A 456 5.99 20.64 -0.82
N GLY A 457 5.52 21.36 -1.85
CA GLY A 457 4.09 21.55 -2.13
C GLY A 457 3.38 20.34 -2.77
N ARG A 458 4.10 19.33 -3.26
CA ARG A 458 3.57 18.13 -3.89
C ARG A 458 3.50 16.92 -2.93
N LYS A 459 4.27 16.92 -1.85
CA LYS A 459 4.17 15.92 -0.77
C LYS A 459 3.03 16.31 0.17
N MET A 460 2.11 15.40 0.45
CA MET A 460 1.11 15.60 1.49
C MET A 460 1.78 15.36 2.85
N THR A 461 2.44 16.39 3.37
CA THR A 461 3.17 16.35 4.63
C THR A 461 2.32 16.73 5.85
N LYS A 462 1.11 17.27 5.63
CA LYS A 462 0.20 17.72 6.69
C LYS A 462 -0.84 16.65 6.98
N LEU A 463 -0.47 15.59 7.66
CA LEU A 463 -1.40 14.58 8.17
C LEU A 463 -1.92 14.94 9.57
N TRP A 464 -1.25 15.84 10.30
CA TRP A 464 -1.45 16.10 11.71
C TRP A 464 -1.48 17.62 12.00
N GLY A 465 -2.53 18.33 11.61
CA GLY A 465 -2.69 19.77 11.91
C GLY A 465 -1.55 20.64 11.35
N ASP A 466 -1.16 21.67 12.07
CA ASP A 466 -0.06 22.57 11.71
C ASP A 466 1.33 22.02 12.04
N GLU A 467 1.44 20.97 12.83
CA GLU A 467 2.69 20.23 12.96
C GLU A 467 2.95 19.49 11.64
N ALA A 468 3.99 19.92 10.95
CA ALA A 468 4.50 19.21 9.78
C ALA A 468 4.82 17.78 10.21
N GLY A 469 3.99 16.81 9.77
CA GLY A 469 4.34 15.41 9.92
C GLY A 469 5.75 15.24 9.37
N GLN A 470 6.55 14.38 9.97
CA GLN A 470 7.93 14.10 9.54
C GLN A 470 7.91 13.35 8.20
N ALA A 471 7.35 13.96 7.16
CA ALA A 471 7.46 13.43 5.82
C ALA A 471 8.85 13.75 5.30
N THR A 472 9.45 12.75 4.72
CA THR A 472 10.75 12.85 4.07
C THR A 472 10.75 13.99 3.07
N LYS A 473 11.67 14.92 3.23
CA LYS A 473 11.85 16.02 2.27
C LYS A 473 12.47 15.51 0.96
N LEU A 474 13.24 14.44 1.05
CA LEU A 474 13.96 13.82 -0.05
C LEU A 474 13.74 12.29 0.01
N ASP A 475 13.33 11.69 -1.09
CA ASP A 475 13.37 10.25 -1.25
C ASP A 475 14.64 9.87 -2.03
N ARG A 476 15.37 8.89 -1.52
CA ARG A 476 16.54 8.34 -2.16
C ARG A 476 16.19 7.03 -2.85
N ILE A 477 16.51 6.92 -4.11
CA ILE A 477 16.30 5.69 -4.87
C ILE A 477 17.62 4.94 -4.90
N LEU A 478 17.75 3.93 -4.06
CA LEU A 478 18.92 3.06 -4.01
C LEU A 478 18.83 2.05 -5.15
N VAL A 479 19.76 2.14 -6.12
CA VAL A 479 19.77 1.27 -7.30
C VAL A 479 20.83 0.20 -7.14
N LEU A 480 20.36 -1.05 -7.09
CA LEU A 480 21.13 -2.25 -6.83
C LEU A 480 21.00 -3.26 -7.96
N ALA A 481 21.86 -4.27 -7.97
CA ALA A 481 21.77 -5.42 -8.87
C ALA A 481 22.21 -6.71 -8.17
N PRO A 482 21.69 -7.88 -8.56
CA PRO A 482 22.12 -9.16 -7.98
C PRO A 482 23.56 -9.55 -8.36
N GLY A 483 24.14 -8.92 -9.39
CA GLY A 483 25.49 -9.21 -9.88
C GLY A 483 26.03 -8.10 -10.76
N GLU A 484 27.23 -8.29 -11.29
CA GLU A 484 27.92 -7.26 -12.10
C GLU A 484 27.24 -7.01 -13.47
N ALA A 485 26.58 -8.02 -14.04
CA ALA A 485 25.81 -7.84 -15.27
C ALA A 485 24.66 -6.85 -15.09
N GLY A 486 23.90 -7.00 -14.01
CA GLY A 486 22.82 -6.07 -13.64
C GLY A 486 23.35 -4.69 -13.28
N ARG A 487 24.49 -4.60 -12.56
CA ARG A 487 25.13 -3.32 -12.24
C ARG A 487 25.52 -2.55 -13.51
N ARG A 488 26.20 -3.19 -14.46
CA ARG A 488 26.53 -2.56 -15.74
C ARG A 488 25.29 -2.10 -16.49
N ARG A 489 24.24 -2.93 -16.49
CA ARG A 489 22.96 -2.59 -17.10
C ARG A 489 22.31 -1.37 -16.43
N ALA A 490 22.34 -1.30 -15.09
CA ALA A 490 21.82 -0.16 -14.34
C ALA A 490 22.56 1.15 -14.70
N LEU A 491 23.88 1.11 -14.76
CA LEU A 491 24.71 2.26 -15.13
C LEU A 491 24.48 2.72 -16.58
N ASN A 492 24.49 1.79 -17.54
CA ASN A 492 24.29 2.10 -18.95
C ASN A 492 22.86 2.58 -19.25
N GLY A 493 21.88 2.06 -18.54
CA GLY A 493 20.48 2.43 -18.72
C GLY A 493 20.09 3.77 -18.08
N ALA A 494 20.87 4.24 -17.11
CA ALA A 494 20.54 5.44 -16.34
C ALA A 494 20.36 6.71 -17.20
N THR A 495 21.11 6.82 -18.30
CA THR A 495 21.10 7.96 -19.21
C THR A 495 20.26 7.73 -20.48
N LEU A 496 19.60 6.56 -20.61
CA LEU A 496 18.75 6.33 -21.77
C LEU A 496 17.53 7.26 -21.76
N PRO A 497 17.17 7.82 -22.93
CA PRO A 497 16.00 8.68 -23.05
C PRO A 497 14.72 7.87 -22.80
N ILE A 498 13.69 8.56 -22.36
CA ILE A 498 12.37 8.00 -22.07
C ILE A 498 11.35 8.61 -23.03
N ASP A 499 10.46 7.77 -23.53
CA ASP A 499 9.26 8.22 -24.23
C ASP A 499 8.16 8.56 -23.22
N TRP A 500 7.89 9.86 -23.05
CA TRP A 500 6.87 10.38 -22.15
C TRP A 500 5.50 10.55 -22.83
N ASP A 501 5.33 10.23 -24.11
CA ASP A 501 4.02 10.24 -24.80
C ASP A 501 3.15 9.04 -24.40
N TRP A 502 3.64 8.20 -23.50
CA TRP A 502 2.85 7.16 -22.87
C TRP A 502 2.11 7.69 -21.61
N PRO A 503 0.84 7.33 -21.35
CA PRO A 503 -0.03 6.47 -22.16
C PRO A 503 -0.45 7.21 -23.45
N PRO A 504 -0.55 6.48 -24.58
CA PRO A 504 -0.97 7.09 -25.83
C PRO A 504 -2.33 7.76 -25.63
N ARG A 505 -2.42 9.02 -26.02
CA ARG A 505 -3.64 9.80 -25.90
C ARG A 505 -4.75 9.03 -26.64
N SER A 506 -5.80 8.63 -25.94
CA SER A 506 -6.99 8.09 -26.61
C SER A 506 -7.40 9.06 -27.71
N PRO A 507 -7.63 8.62 -28.96
CA PRO A 507 -8.14 9.49 -29.97
C PRO A 507 -9.39 10.18 -29.41
N ARG A 508 -9.43 11.51 -29.46
CA ARG A 508 -10.63 12.26 -29.11
C ARG A 508 -11.72 11.73 -30.04
N ILE A 509 -12.67 10.99 -29.49
CA ILE A 509 -13.92 10.71 -30.21
C ILE A 509 -14.58 12.09 -30.31
N LEU A 510 -14.49 12.67 -31.50
CA LEU A 510 -15.18 13.89 -31.89
C LEU A 510 -16.68 13.64 -31.86
#